data_958c39d7e669c373907e6330c33a79b6
#
_entry.id   958c39d7e669c373907e6330c33a79b6
#
_cell.length_a   1.000
_cell.length_b   1.000
_cell.length_c   1.000
_cell.angle_alpha   90.00
_cell.angle_beta   90.00
_cell.angle_gamma   90.00
#
_symmetry.space_group_name_H-M   'P 1'
#
loop_
_entity.id
_entity.type
_entity.pdbx_description
1 polymer ?
#
loop_
_entity_poly.entity_id
_entity_poly.type
_entity_poly.pdbx_seq_one_letter_code
_entity_poly.pdbx_strand_id
1 'polypeptide(L)'
;MKILSIGAFSKISNTSLHRTWALKKNASDVDMIDSDAPKISLWYRICYHLFLWGLPIRLPDESHVNEKIRNYVSSKTYDVIWIDKGVTVAPETLKFIKEKNPETRIVSYSPDNMALRHNQSQQFLECIPLYDIHFTTKS
;
A
#
# COMPACT_ATOMS: atom_id res chain seq x y z
N MET A 1 1.33 18.41 9.80
CA MET A 1 1.59 17.40 8.77
C MET A 1 0.37 16.54 8.59
N LYS A 2 -0.09 16.40 7.35
CA LYS A 2 -1.26 15.59 6.98
C LYS A 2 -0.77 14.27 6.38
N ILE A 3 -1.23 13.15 6.92
CA ILE A 3 -0.81 11.82 6.50
C ILE A 3 -2.02 11.01 6.03
N LEU A 4 -1.89 10.30 4.92
CA LEU A 4 -2.79 9.23 4.51
C LEU A 4 -2.11 7.90 4.81
N SER A 5 -2.66 7.12 5.73
CA SER A 5 -2.14 5.80 6.11
C SER A 5 -2.96 4.70 5.44
N ILE A 6 -2.29 3.83 4.71
CA ILE A 6 -2.89 2.71 3.98
C ILE A 6 -2.32 1.42 4.56
N GLY A 7 -3.17 0.51 4.99
CA GLY A 7 -2.75 -0.75 5.59
C GLY A 7 -3.91 -1.64 5.98
N ALA A 8 -3.59 -2.80 6.53
CA ALA A 8 -4.57 -3.75 7.04
C ALA A 8 -4.98 -3.37 8.46
N PHE A 9 -6.21 -2.92 8.64
CA PHE A 9 -6.72 -2.39 9.93
C PHE A 9 -7.86 -3.20 10.55
N SER A 10 -8.30 -4.25 9.89
CA SER A 10 -9.47 -5.04 10.29
C SER A 10 -9.33 -5.77 11.63
N LYS A 11 -8.10 -5.98 12.11
CA LYS A 11 -7.82 -6.67 13.37
C LYS A 11 -6.95 -5.83 14.30
N ILE A 12 -7.28 -5.79 15.60
CA ILE A 12 -6.49 -5.09 16.63
C ILE A 12 -5.05 -5.62 16.72
N SER A 13 -4.84 -6.89 16.40
CA SER A 13 -3.50 -7.50 16.36
C SER A 13 -2.65 -7.05 15.15
N ASN A 14 -3.20 -6.30 14.22
CA ASN A 14 -2.46 -5.83 13.05
C ASN A 14 -1.43 -4.76 13.42
N THR A 15 -0.18 -5.02 13.10
CA THR A 15 0.92 -4.09 13.34
C THR A 15 0.79 -2.80 12.53
N SER A 16 0.10 -2.84 11.39
CA SER A 16 -0.24 -1.65 10.59
C SER A 16 -1.10 -0.66 11.37
N LEU A 17 -2.08 -1.16 12.13
CA LEU A 17 -2.91 -0.33 12.99
C LEU A 17 -2.10 0.37 14.09
N HIS A 18 -1.18 -0.37 14.72
CA HIS A 18 -0.31 0.18 15.77
C HIS A 18 0.62 1.26 15.21
N ARG A 19 1.17 1.08 14.00
CA ARG A 19 1.96 2.12 13.33
C ARG A 19 1.12 3.36 13.04
N THR A 20 -0.10 3.19 12.58
CA THR A 20 -1.01 4.31 12.33
C THR A 20 -1.34 5.09 13.60
N TRP A 21 -1.49 4.40 14.74
CA TRP A 21 -1.64 5.08 16.03
C TRP A 21 -0.41 5.89 16.43
N ALA A 22 0.79 5.39 16.12
CA ALA A 22 2.03 6.14 16.33
C ALA A 22 2.12 7.37 15.41
N LEU A 23 1.69 7.24 14.16
CA LEU A 23 1.59 8.38 13.22
C LEU A 23 0.63 9.45 13.74
N LYS A 24 -0.53 9.05 14.27
CA LYS A 24 -1.52 9.96 14.86
C LYS A 24 -0.99 10.77 16.06
N LYS A 25 0.00 10.25 16.78
CA LYS A 25 0.64 10.99 17.88
C LYS A 25 1.60 12.07 17.39
N ASN A 26 2.11 11.94 16.16
CA ASN A 26 3.17 12.79 15.63
C ASN A 26 2.71 13.69 14.46
N ALA A 27 1.49 13.50 13.98
CA ALA A 27 0.92 14.25 12.88
C ALA A 27 -0.36 14.98 13.31
N SER A 28 -0.64 16.12 12.69
CA SER A 28 -1.84 16.91 12.99
C SER A 28 -3.13 16.28 12.48
N ASP A 29 -3.03 15.50 11.42
CA ASP A 29 -4.19 14.92 10.75
C ASP A 29 -3.78 13.62 10.03
N VAL A 30 -4.46 12.51 10.34
CA VAL A 30 -4.19 11.20 9.74
C VAL A 30 -5.49 10.55 9.29
N ASP A 31 -5.65 10.43 7.97
CA ASP A 31 -6.71 9.63 7.36
C ASP A 31 -6.23 8.19 7.17
N MET A 32 -7.17 7.26 7.12
CA MET A 32 -6.87 5.82 7.03
C MET A 32 -7.66 5.18 5.89
N ILE A 33 -6.97 4.31 5.14
CA ILE A 33 -7.59 3.43 4.15
C ILE A 33 -7.26 1.99 4.52
N ASP A 34 -8.30 1.18 4.74
CA ASP A 34 -8.14 -0.26 4.95
C ASP A 34 -7.91 -0.96 3.62
N SER A 35 -6.77 -1.65 3.52
CA SER A 35 -6.40 -2.46 2.36
C SER A 35 -6.77 -3.94 2.50
N ASP A 36 -7.34 -4.35 3.63
CA ASP A 36 -7.82 -5.71 3.81
C ASP A 36 -9.05 -6.00 2.94
N ALA A 37 -9.04 -7.16 2.30
CA ALA A 37 -10.23 -7.72 1.68
C ALA A 37 -10.90 -8.70 2.67
N PRO A 38 -12.23 -8.64 2.84
CA PRO A 38 -12.94 -9.50 3.80
C PRO A 38 -12.85 -10.98 3.44
N LYS A 39 -12.72 -11.31 2.17
CA LYS A 39 -12.49 -12.67 1.67
C LYS A 39 -11.58 -12.61 0.44
N ILE A 40 -10.59 -13.50 0.42
CA ILE A 40 -9.74 -13.70 -0.76
C ILE A 40 -10.49 -14.59 -1.74
N SER A 41 -10.72 -14.08 -2.97
CA SER A 41 -11.39 -14.82 -4.04
C SER A 41 -10.52 -15.96 -4.60
N LEU A 42 -11.16 -16.90 -5.29
CA LEU A 42 -10.44 -17.94 -6.05
C LEU A 42 -9.56 -17.30 -7.13
N TRP A 43 -10.03 -16.24 -7.78
CA TRP A 43 -9.28 -15.52 -8.81
C TRP A 43 -8.00 -14.90 -8.25
N TYR A 44 -8.07 -14.28 -7.07
CA TYR A 44 -6.87 -13.76 -6.38
C TYR A 44 -5.83 -14.86 -6.15
N ARG A 45 -6.29 -16.04 -5.69
CA ARG A 45 -5.39 -17.19 -5.45
C ARG A 45 -4.74 -17.69 -6.74
N ILE A 46 -5.49 -17.76 -7.82
CA ILE A 46 -4.95 -18.14 -9.13
C ILE A 46 -3.88 -17.14 -9.57
N CYS A 47 -4.17 -15.85 -9.54
CA CYS A 47 -3.20 -14.80 -9.91
C CYS A 47 -1.95 -14.86 -9.03
N TYR A 48 -2.10 -15.08 -7.72
CA TYR A 48 -0.99 -15.22 -6.80
C TYR A 48 -0.08 -16.42 -7.15
N HIS A 49 -0.68 -17.60 -7.43
CA HIS A 49 0.12 -18.76 -7.83
C HIS A 49 0.80 -18.58 -9.19
N LEU A 50 0.13 -17.96 -10.15
CA LEU A 50 0.75 -17.63 -11.44
C LEU A 50 1.94 -16.67 -11.25
N PHE A 51 1.81 -15.68 -10.38
CA PHE A 51 2.92 -14.81 -10.02
C PHE A 51 4.07 -15.60 -9.35
N LEU A 52 3.77 -16.52 -8.43
CA LEU A 52 4.80 -17.36 -7.80
C LEU A 52 5.56 -18.23 -8.81
N TRP A 53 4.90 -18.66 -9.88
CA TRP A 53 5.53 -19.43 -10.98
C TRP A 53 6.37 -18.58 -11.92
N GLY A 54 6.45 -17.27 -11.71
CA GLY A 54 7.27 -16.36 -12.49
C GLY A 54 6.54 -15.58 -13.58
N LEU A 55 5.21 -15.71 -13.69
CA LEU A 55 4.43 -14.94 -14.64
C LEU A 55 4.19 -13.51 -14.13
N PRO A 56 4.24 -12.48 -15.00
CA PRO A 56 4.03 -11.09 -14.61
C PRO A 56 2.54 -10.77 -14.44
N ILE A 57 1.86 -11.50 -13.58
CA ILE A 57 0.42 -11.36 -13.32
C ILE A 57 0.21 -10.52 -12.06
N ARG A 58 -0.56 -9.44 -12.19
CA ARG A 58 -0.96 -8.59 -11.07
C ARG A 58 -2.04 -9.26 -10.23
N LEU A 59 -2.00 -9.00 -8.91
CA LEU A 59 -3.08 -9.42 -8.00
C LEU A 59 -4.31 -8.52 -8.20
N PRO A 60 -5.53 -9.07 -8.18
CA PRO A 60 -6.75 -8.25 -8.21
C PRO A 60 -6.86 -7.40 -6.93
N ASP A 61 -7.26 -6.14 -7.11
CA ASP A 61 -7.51 -5.20 -6.01
C ASP A 61 -8.92 -5.38 -5.45
N GLU A 62 -9.12 -6.43 -4.67
CA GLU A 62 -10.44 -6.80 -4.14
C GLU A 62 -10.95 -5.86 -3.05
N SER A 63 -10.05 -5.13 -2.38
CA SER A 63 -10.40 -4.10 -1.40
C SER A 63 -10.66 -2.73 -2.02
N HIS A 64 -10.48 -2.58 -3.34
CA HIS A 64 -10.59 -1.31 -4.06
C HIS A 64 -9.65 -0.22 -3.49
N VAL A 65 -8.47 -0.61 -3.01
CA VAL A 65 -7.52 0.32 -2.39
C VAL A 65 -7.08 1.42 -3.36
N ASN A 66 -6.87 1.10 -4.63
CA ASN A 66 -6.44 2.06 -5.63
C ASN A 66 -7.50 3.15 -5.87
N GLU A 67 -8.78 2.77 -5.96
CA GLU A 67 -9.89 3.72 -6.08
C GLU A 67 -10.01 4.60 -4.84
N LYS A 68 -9.94 4.01 -3.66
CA LYS A 68 -9.98 4.74 -2.39
C LYS A 68 -8.86 5.78 -2.30
N ILE A 69 -7.62 5.40 -2.64
CA ILE A 69 -6.48 6.34 -2.66
C ILE A 69 -6.76 7.51 -3.61
N ARG A 70 -7.20 7.24 -4.83
CA ARG A 70 -7.51 8.29 -5.82
C ARG A 70 -8.59 9.24 -5.33
N ASN A 71 -9.64 8.72 -4.68
CA ASN A 71 -10.71 9.54 -4.12
C ASN A 71 -10.19 10.46 -3.01
N TYR A 72 -9.38 9.94 -2.08
CA TYR A 72 -8.80 10.75 -1.01
C TYR A 72 -7.88 11.85 -1.53
N VAL A 73 -6.94 11.52 -2.43
CA VAL A 73 -6.00 12.52 -2.97
C VAL A 73 -6.64 13.51 -3.94
N SER A 74 -7.81 13.19 -4.50
CA SER A 74 -8.59 14.13 -5.31
C SER A 74 -9.32 15.17 -4.47
N SER A 75 -9.67 14.83 -3.22
CA SER A 75 -10.43 15.69 -2.32
C SER A 75 -9.54 16.42 -1.29
N LYS A 76 -8.35 15.92 -1.02
CA LYS A 76 -7.49 16.44 0.04
C LYS A 76 -6.00 16.25 -0.33
N THR A 77 -5.18 17.22 0.07
CA THR A 77 -3.73 17.17 -0.11
C THR A 77 -3.07 16.57 1.12
N TYR A 78 -2.10 15.69 0.90
CA TYR A 78 -1.31 15.05 1.96
C TYR A 78 0.17 15.37 1.81
N ASP A 79 0.86 15.57 2.94
CA ASP A 79 2.32 15.72 2.97
C ASP A 79 2.99 14.36 2.77
N VAL A 80 2.42 13.32 3.39
CA VAL A 80 2.94 11.95 3.34
C VAL A 80 1.80 10.96 3.06
N ILE A 81 2.05 10.02 2.18
CA ILE A 81 1.22 8.82 2.00
C ILE A 81 2.05 7.63 2.48
N TRP A 82 1.61 7.03 3.57
CA TRP A 82 2.24 5.86 4.19
C TRP A 82 1.53 4.59 3.73
N ILE A 83 2.25 3.72 3.02
CA ILE A 83 1.71 2.47 2.48
C ILE A 83 2.36 1.29 3.19
N ASP A 84 1.55 0.58 3.95
CA ASP A 84 1.94 -0.60 4.69
C ASP A 84 1.67 -1.84 3.83
N LYS A 85 2.72 -2.53 3.42
CA LYS A 85 2.65 -3.78 2.67
C LYS A 85 1.82 -3.71 1.36
N GLY A 86 1.91 -2.64 0.61
CA GLY A 86 1.07 -2.30 -0.55
C GLY A 86 1.16 -3.25 -1.76
N VAL A 87 0.85 -4.55 -1.56
CA VAL A 87 0.94 -5.57 -2.62
C VAL A 87 -0.12 -5.44 -3.72
N THR A 88 -1.22 -4.75 -3.46
CA THR A 88 -2.30 -4.48 -4.43
C THR A 88 -2.34 -3.03 -4.91
N VAL A 89 -1.45 -2.18 -4.42
CA VAL A 89 -1.32 -0.81 -4.90
C VAL A 89 -0.67 -0.82 -6.29
N ALA A 90 -1.33 -0.21 -7.27
CA ALA A 90 -0.87 -0.16 -8.64
C ALA A 90 0.08 1.02 -8.89
N PRO A 91 1.08 0.87 -9.80
CA PRO A 91 1.99 1.97 -10.13
C PRO A 91 1.27 3.18 -10.72
N GLU A 92 0.17 2.97 -11.44
CA GLU A 92 -0.66 4.05 -11.99
C GLU A 92 -1.27 4.92 -10.88
N THR A 93 -1.58 4.32 -9.74
CA THR A 93 -2.08 5.04 -8.56
C THR A 93 -1.00 5.94 -7.96
N LEU A 94 0.24 5.45 -7.84
CA LEU A 94 1.37 6.26 -7.36
C LEU A 94 1.69 7.42 -8.30
N LYS A 95 1.64 7.19 -9.61
CA LYS A 95 1.79 8.25 -10.62
C LYS A 95 0.69 9.30 -10.50
N PHE A 96 -0.57 8.87 -10.34
CA PHE A 96 -1.70 9.77 -10.12
C PHE A 96 -1.51 10.67 -8.88
N ILE A 97 -1.00 10.11 -7.77
CA ILE A 97 -0.67 10.89 -6.57
C ILE A 97 0.32 12.01 -6.92
N LYS A 98 1.40 11.69 -7.60
CA LYS A 98 2.44 12.64 -7.98
C LYS A 98 1.96 13.69 -8.99
N GLU A 99 1.05 13.32 -9.89
CA GLU A 99 0.41 14.26 -10.82
C GLU A 99 -0.48 15.28 -10.10
N LYS A 100 -1.23 14.81 -9.09
CA LYS A 100 -2.11 15.68 -8.28
C LYS A 100 -1.34 16.57 -7.31
N ASN A 101 -0.30 16.04 -6.70
CA ASN A 101 0.54 16.79 -5.78
C ASN A 101 1.99 16.26 -5.83
N PRO A 102 2.87 16.90 -6.61
CA PRO A 102 4.27 16.48 -6.74
C PRO A 102 5.05 16.49 -5.43
N GLU A 103 4.66 17.33 -4.47
CA GLU A 103 5.34 17.49 -3.18
C GLU A 103 5.00 16.37 -2.19
N THR A 104 3.93 15.61 -2.41
CA THR A 104 3.58 14.48 -1.53
C THR A 104 4.69 13.43 -1.54
N ARG A 105 5.16 13.05 -0.34
CA ARG A 105 6.11 11.94 -0.18
C ARG A 105 5.36 10.63 -0.06
N ILE A 106 5.75 9.65 -0.89
CA ILE A 106 5.17 8.31 -0.88
C ILE A 106 6.15 7.37 -0.21
N VAL A 107 5.75 6.85 0.96
CA VAL A 107 6.57 5.97 1.80
C VAL A 107 5.95 4.58 1.83
N SER A 108 6.75 3.60 1.49
CA SER A 108 6.38 2.18 1.63
C SER A 108 7.09 1.55 2.81
N TYR A 109 6.37 0.77 3.57
CA TYR A 109 6.91 -0.01 4.69
C TYR A 109 6.46 -1.47 4.60
N SER A 110 7.37 -2.40 4.85
CA SER A 110 7.01 -3.81 5.03
C SER A 110 7.76 -4.43 6.20
N PRO A 111 7.04 -5.12 7.11
CA PRO A 111 7.66 -5.91 8.18
C PRO A 111 8.21 -7.25 7.66
N ASP A 112 7.84 -7.66 6.45
CA ASP A 112 8.23 -8.93 5.85
C ASP A 112 9.52 -8.79 5.03
N ASN A 113 10.21 -9.91 4.82
CA ASN A 113 11.32 -9.95 3.89
C ASN A 113 10.82 -9.84 2.45
N MET A 114 10.88 -8.62 1.91
CA MET A 114 10.40 -8.32 0.55
C MET A 114 11.34 -8.80 -0.56
N ALA A 115 12.49 -9.39 -0.23
CA ALA A 115 13.31 -10.10 -1.21
C ALA A 115 12.71 -11.48 -1.56
N LEU A 116 11.84 -12.02 -0.72
CA LEU A 116 11.19 -13.31 -0.96
C LEU A 116 9.93 -13.14 -1.80
N ARG A 117 9.86 -13.91 -2.89
CA ARG A 117 8.78 -13.78 -3.88
C ARG A 117 7.37 -13.95 -3.30
N HIS A 118 7.17 -14.82 -2.31
CA HIS A 118 5.87 -15.03 -1.69
C HIS A 118 5.35 -13.82 -0.88
N ASN A 119 6.20 -12.85 -0.57
CA ASN A 119 5.81 -11.59 0.07
C ASN A 119 5.57 -10.45 -0.95
N GLN A 120 5.90 -10.67 -2.21
CA GLN A 120 5.81 -9.70 -3.30
C GLN A 120 4.51 -9.84 -4.10
N SER A 121 4.30 -8.92 -5.01
CA SER A 121 3.36 -8.99 -6.12
C SER A 121 3.95 -8.33 -7.34
N GLN A 122 3.36 -8.53 -8.52
CA GLN A 122 3.82 -7.86 -9.73
C GLN A 122 3.73 -6.35 -9.60
N GLN A 123 2.58 -5.82 -9.13
CA GLN A 123 2.42 -4.38 -8.93
C GLN A 123 3.35 -3.81 -7.86
N PHE A 124 3.64 -4.57 -6.78
CA PHE A 124 4.62 -4.13 -5.78
C PHE A 124 5.99 -3.91 -6.42
N LEU A 125 6.47 -4.86 -7.24
CA LEU A 125 7.75 -4.75 -7.95
C LEU A 125 7.76 -3.54 -8.90
N GLU A 126 6.66 -3.28 -9.60
CA GLU A 126 6.51 -2.13 -10.48
C GLU A 126 6.44 -0.80 -9.71
N CYS A 127 5.99 -0.81 -8.47
CA CYS A 127 5.91 0.36 -7.60
C CYS A 127 7.24 0.75 -6.94
N ILE A 128 8.18 -0.18 -6.78
CA ILE A 128 9.46 0.08 -6.07
C ILE A 128 10.16 1.36 -6.56
N PRO A 129 10.35 1.59 -7.86
CA PRO A 129 11.02 2.80 -8.34
C PRO A 129 10.19 4.10 -8.18
N LEU A 130 8.92 3.99 -7.81
CA LEU A 130 8.00 5.12 -7.66
C LEU A 130 7.83 5.59 -6.21
N TYR A 131 8.29 4.80 -5.23
CA TYR A 131 8.35 5.22 -3.84
C TYR A 131 9.49 6.21 -3.63
N ASP A 132 9.23 7.27 -2.84
CA ASP A 132 10.31 8.16 -2.39
C ASP A 132 11.20 7.45 -1.38
N ILE A 133 10.60 6.63 -0.51
CA ILE A 133 11.31 5.83 0.50
C ILE A 133 10.64 4.46 0.62
N HIS A 134 11.44 3.42 0.68
CA HIS A 134 10.98 2.07 1.00
C HIS A 134 11.73 1.51 2.20
N PHE A 135 11.00 1.13 3.24
CA PHE A 135 11.54 0.49 4.44
C PHE A 135 11.17 -0.99 4.49
N THR A 136 12.13 -1.82 4.77
CA THR A 136 11.93 -3.22 5.16
C THR A 136 12.71 -3.52 6.43
N THR A 137 12.14 -4.31 7.33
CA THR A 137 12.81 -4.70 8.58
C THR A 137 13.57 -6.01 8.48
N LYS A 138 13.41 -6.71 7.36
CA LYS A 138 14.05 -8.00 7.10
C LYS A 138 14.72 -7.99 5.75
N SER A 139 15.94 -8.39 5.75
CA SER A 139 16.76 -8.60 4.55
C SER A 139 16.87 -10.08 4.20
#